data_be3aaf0494c38b02a791c8e518e5ab2f
#
_entry.id   be3aaf0494c38b02a791c8e518e5ab2f
#
_cell.length_a   1.000
_cell.length_b   1.000
_cell.length_c   1.000
_cell.angle_alpha   90.00
_cell.angle_beta   90.00
_cell.angle_gamma   90.00
#
_symmetry.space_group_name_H-M   'P 1'
#
loop_
_entity.id
_entity.type
_entity.pdbx_description
1 polymer ?
#
loop_
_entity_poly.entity_id
_entity_poly.type
_entity_poly.pdbx_seq_one_letter_code
_entity_poly.pdbx_strand_id
1 'polypeptide(L)'
;HLARRDYQSLSGGEQQRVQFARTLVQVLACKPADSYRALLLDEPISSLDPRHQLRLLDSVRSLARSDGLAALVVLHDVNLAARWCDRLLLLADGHAAACGTPAEVLTAANLAHVYGLPATVMASPVHAGVPFVVFG
;
A
#
# COMPACT_ATOMS: atom_id res chain seq x y z
N HIS A 1 24.27 6.73 -5.91
CA HIS A 1 25.01 6.00 -6.96
C HIS A 1 24.18 5.81 -8.24
N LEU A 2 22.84 5.98 -8.20
CA LEU A 2 21.96 5.86 -9.38
C LEU A 2 21.85 7.15 -10.21
N ALA A 3 22.19 8.32 -9.67
CA ALA A 3 21.91 9.64 -10.25
C ALA A 3 22.57 9.89 -11.64
N ARG A 4 23.57 9.10 -12.01
CA ARG A 4 24.27 9.23 -13.29
C ARG A 4 24.06 8.04 -14.23
N ARG A 5 23.18 7.11 -13.88
CA ARG A 5 22.85 5.95 -14.71
C ARG A 5 21.66 6.23 -15.61
N ASP A 6 21.69 5.69 -16.80
CA ASP A 6 20.57 5.72 -17.70
C ASP A 6 19.41 4.91 -17.08
N TYR A 7 18.20 5.48 -17.07
CA TYR A 7 16.99 4.85 -16.51
C TYR A 7 16.74 3.46 -17.11
N GLN A 8 16.96 3.29 -18.41
CA GLN A 8 16.77 2.02 -19.10
C GLN A 8 17.77 0.95 -18.67
N SER A 9 18.92 1.33 -18.10
CA SER A 9 19.94 0.40 -17.60
C SER A 9 19.70 -0.05 -16.16
N LEU A 10 18.67 0.49 -15.50
CA LEU A 10 18.30 0.16 -14.12
C LEU A 10 17.52 -1.16 -14.07
N SER A 11 17.71 -1.93 -13.00
CA SER A 11 16.84 -3.07 -12.70
C SER A 11 15.39 -2.62 -12.45
N GLY A 12 14.42 -3.51 -12.62
CA GLY A 12 12.99 -3.20 -12.40
C GLY A 12 12.72 -2.56 -11.04
N GLY A 13 13.30 -3.10 -9.97
CA GLY A 13 13.19 -2.52 -8.63
C GLY A 13 13.87 -1.15 -8.48
N GLU A 14 14.98 -0.89 -9.19
CA GLU A 14 15.59 0.44 -9.22
C GLU A 14 14.72 1.43 -9.98
N GLN A 15 14.16 1.04 -11.13
CA GLN A 15 13.22 1.85 -11.90
C GLN A 15 11.98 2.21 -11.08
N GLN A 16 11.41 1.25 -10.36
CA GLN A 16 10.25 1.47 -9.49
C GLN A 16 10.56 2.48 -8.37
N ARG A 17 11.74 2.39 -7.74
CA ARG A 17 12.17 3.38 -6.74
C ARG A 17 12.36 4.79 -7.33
N VAL A 18 12.90 4.88 -8.55
CA VAL A 18 13.03 6.17 -9.26
C VAL A 18 11.66 6.77 -9.58
N GLN A 19 10.71 5.96 -10.07
CA GLN A 19 9.34 6.42 -10.32
C GLN A 19 8.66 6.89 -9.04
N PHE A 20 8.77 6.14 -7.96
CA PHE A 20 8.25 6.55 -6.66
C PHE A 20 8.85 7.88 -6.20
N ALA A 21 10.17 8.05 -6.30
CA ALA A 21 10.84 9.31 -5.95
C ALA A 21 10.34 10.48 -6.80
N ARG A 22 10.15 10.30 -8.12
CA ARG A 22 9.55 11.31 -9.00
C ARG A 22 8.16 11.72 -8.55
N THR A 23 7.30 10.74 -8.27
CA THR A 23 5.93 11.00 -7.81
C THR A 23 5.94 11.78 -6.49
N LEU A 24 6.82 11.43 -5.56
CA LEU A 24 6.97 12.16 -4.30
C LEU A 24 7.40 13.61 -4.53
N VAL A 25 8.39 13.84 -5.38
CA VAL A 25 8.83 15.21 -5.71
C VAL A 25 7.68 16.04 -6.27
N GLN A 26 6.88 15.50 -7.18
CA GLN A 26 5.71 16.19 -7.75
C GLN A 26 4.69 16.55 -6.66
N VAL A 27 4.35 15.62 -5.77
CA VAL A 27 3.37 15.85 -4.71
C VAL A 27 3.89 16.81 -3.64
N LEU A 28 5.20 16.76 -3.31
CA LEU A 28 5.79 17.57 -2.25
C LEU A 28 6.18 18.97 -2.73
N ALA A 29 6.59 19.13 -4.00
CA ALA A 29 6.98 20.41 -4.57
C ALA A 29 5.79 21.34 -4.82
N CYS A 30 4.62 20.78 -5.16
CA CYS A 30 3.38 21.55 -5.33
C CYS A 30 2.67 21.67 -3.98
N LYS A 31 2.89 22.77 -3.26
CA LYS A 31 2.24 23.07 -1.98
C LYS A 31 1.45 24.37 -2.08
N PRO A 32 0.27 24.41 -2.77
CA PRO A 32 -0.62 25.55 -2.66
C PRO A 32 -1.12 25.64 -1.21
N ALA A 33 -1.25 26.85 -0.70
CA ALA A 33 -1.79 27.14 0.61
C ALA A 33 -3.14 26.55 0.81
N ASP A 34 -3.90 25.93 1.10
CA ASP A 34 -5.29 25.46 1.19
C ASP A 34 -5.71 24.34 0.23
N SER A 35 -4.78 23.52 -0.28
CA SER A 35 -5.16 22.38 -1.13
C SER A 35 -4.89 21.04 -0.50
N TYR A 36 -5.84 20.11 -0.71
CA TYR A 36 -5.63 18.69 -0.41
C TYR A 36 -4.63 18.09 -1.39
N ARG A 37 -3.73 17.26 -0.90
CA ARG A 37 -2.80 16.48 -1.72
C ARG A 37 -3.17 15.02 -1.64
N ALA A 38 -3.19 14.38 -2.80
CA ALA A 38 -3.43 12.93 -2.89
C ALA A 38 -2.29 12.25 -3.66
N LEU A 39 -1.88 11.11 -3.16
CA LEU A 39 -0.90 10.22 -3.77
C LEU A 39 -1.60 8.91 -4.13
N LEU A 40 -1.60 8.61 -5.44
CA LEU A 40 -2.15 7.37 -5.97
C LEU A 40 -0.99 6.46 -6.39
N LEU A 41 -0.93 5.26 -5.83
CA LEU A 41 0.11 4.28 -6.10
C LEU A 41 -0.55 2.96 -6.51
N ASP A 42 -0.24 2.52 -7.73
CA ASP A 42 -0.71 1.24 -8.25
C ASP A 42 0.43 0.23 -8.15
N GLU A 43 0.24 -0.79 -7.30
CA GLU A 43 1.21 -1.86 -7.01
C GLU A 43 2.66 -1.40 -6.79
N PRO A 44 2.91 -0.38 -5.95
CA PRO A 44 4.22 0.26 -5.89
C PRO A 44 5.34 -0.63 -5.33
N ILE A 45 5.01 -1.83 -4.86
CA ILE A 45 5.94 -2.74 -4.20
C ILE A 45 6.14 -4.08 -4.94
N SER A 46 5.46 -4.32 -6.07
CA SER A 46 5.41 -5.62 -6.75
C SER A 46 6.79 -6.15 -7.20
N SER A 47 7.71 -5.26 -7.58
CA SER A 47 9.07 -5.62 -8.04
C SER A 47 10.16 -5.37 -7.00
N LEU A 48 9.80 -5.15 -5.74
CA LEU A 48 10.73 -4.85 -4.66
C LEU A 48 10.95 -6.06 -3.75
N ASP A 49 12.16 -6.20 -3.23
CA ASP A 49 12.42 -7.12 -2.13
C ASP A 49 11.72 -6.66 -0.83
N PRO A 50 11.49 -7.55 0.14
CA PRO A 50 10.73 -7.25 1.36
C PRO A 50 11.26 -6.02 2.12
N ARG A 51 12.57 -5.82 2.19
CA ARG A 51 13.18 -4.68 2.88
C ARG A 51 12.79 -3.35 2.22
N HIS A 52 12.77 -3.32 0.89
CA HIS A 52 12.40 -2.12 0.14
C HIS A 52 10.89 -1.90 0.13
N GLN A 53 10.07 -2.96 0.10
CA GLN A 53 8.62 -2.87 0.28
C GLN A 53 8.25 -2.16 1.59
N LEU A 54 8.80 -2.64 2.72
CA LEU A 54 8.54 -2.05 4.03
C LEU A 54 8.96 -0.58 4.09
N ARG A 55 10.14 -0.24 3.59
CA ARG A 55 10.64 1.14 3.56
C ARG A 55 9.77 2.08 2.75
N LEU A 56 9.25 1.61 1.59
CA LEU A 56 8.35 2.39 0.76
C LEU A 56 7.05 2.67 1.50
N LEU A 57 6.42 1.62 2.06
CA LEU A 57 5.16 1.76 2.80
C LEU A 57 5.33 2.64 4.05
N ASP A 58 6.44 2.51 4.78
CA ASP A 58 6.77 3.39 5.91
C ASP A 58 6.91 4.85 5.48
N SER A 59 7.53 5.10 4.33
CA SER A 59 7.67 6.46 3.78
C SER A 59 6.32 7.07 3.42
N VAL A 60 5.44 6.31 2.75
CA VAL A 60 4.08 6.75 2.40
C VAL A 60 3.29 7.07 3.67
N ARG A 61 3.32 6.17 4.66
CA ARG A 61 2.62 6.36 5.94
C ARG A 61 3.13 7.57 6.71
N SER A 62 4.43 7.79 6.72
CA SER A 62 5.04 8.96 7.37
C SER A 62 4.57 10.25 6.71
N LEU A 63 4.58 10.33 5.38
CA LEU A 63 4.12 11.49 4.63
C LEU A 63 2.61 11.75 4.83
N ALA A 64 1.79 10.69 4.85
CA ALA A 64 0.37 10.84 5.13
C ALA A 64 0.11 11.46 6.51
N ARG A 65 0.92 11.10 7.51
CA ARG A 65 0.77 11.61 8.89
C ARG A 65 1.39 12.99 9.12
N SER A 66 2.58 13.25 8.56
CA SER A 66 3.31 14.50 8.81
C SER A 66 2.85 15.66 7.93
N ASP A 67 2.44 15.37 6.70
CA ASP A 67 2.17 16.38 5.68
C ASP A 67 0.70 16.50 5.28
N GLY A 68 -0.21 15.77 5.93
CA GLY A 68 -1.63 15.77 5.61
C GLY A 68 -1.92 15.26 4.19
N LEU A 69 -1.10 14.33 3.71
CA LEU A 69 -1.24 13.70 2.40
C LEU A 69 -2.23 12.53 2.47
N ALA A 70 -3.26 12.53 1.63
CA ALA A 70 -4.08 11.35 1.41
C ALA A 70 -3.36 10.38 0.48
N ALA A 71 -3.17 9.12 0.89
CA ALA A 71 -2.55 8.10 0.05
C ALA A 71 -3.56 6.98 -0.27
N LEU A 72 -3.76 6.70 -1.55
CA LEU A 72 -4.47 5.52 -2.04
C LEU A 72 -3.45 4.57 -2.66
N VAL A 73 -3.35 3.36 -2.12
CA VAL A 73 -2.35 2.38 -2.54
C VAL A 73 -3.03 1.07 -2.91
N VAL A 74 -2.82 0.58 -4.12
CA VAL A 74 -3.26 -0.76 -4.53
C VAL A 74 -2.21 -1.78 -4.08
N LEU A 75 -2.63 -2.78 -3.32
CA LEU A 75 -1.78 -3.84 -2.79
C LEU A 75 -2.45 -5.20 -3.00
N HIS A 76 -1.66 -6.21 -3.36
CA HIS A 76 -2.13 -7.60 -3.43
C HIS A 76 -1.98 -8.34 -2.09
N ASP A 77 -1.03 -7.96 -1.27
CA ASP A 77 -0.80 -8.57 0.04
C ASP A 77 -1.72 -7.94 1.08
N VAL A 78 -2.74 -8.71 1.49
CA VAL A 78 -3.73 -8.27 2.48
C VAL A 78 -3.12 -8.03 3.87
N ASN A 79 -2.04 -8.75 4.22
CA ASN A 79 -1.35 -8.58 5.50
C ASN A 79 -0.52 -7.28 5.52
N LEU A 80 0.12 -6.94 4.40
CA LEU A 80 0.75 -5.64 4.26
C LEU A 80 -0.30 -4.52 4.29
N ALA A 81 -1.41 -4.67 3.56
CA ALA A 81 -2.50 -3.69 3.60
C ALA A 81 -3.05 -3.51 5.03
N ALA A 82 -3.30 -4.59 5.77
CA ALA A 82 -3.77 -4.55 7.15
C ALA A 82 -2.83 -3.77 8.08
N ARG A 83 -1.54 -3.87 7.85
CA ARG A 83 -0.52 -3.26 8.72
C ARG A 83 -0.28 -1.77 8.41
N TRP A 84 -0.33 -1.36 7.16
CA TRP A 84 0.07 0.00 6.77
C TRP A 84 -1.07 0.95 6.43
N CYS A 85 -2.26 0.43 6.09
CA CYS A 85 -3.40 1.26 5.73
C CYS A 85 -4.34 1.48 6.91
N ASP A 86 -4.85 2.70 7.05
CA ASP A 86 -5.85 3.03 8.08
C ASP A 86 -7.24 2.52 7.69
N ARG A 87 -7.51 2.45 6.38
CA ARG A 87 -8.75 1.91 5.81
C ARG A 87 -8.44 1.03 4.60
N LEU A 88 -9.27 0.03 4.39
CA LEU A 88 -9.22 -0.88 3.25
C LEU A 88 -10.49 -0.77 2.42
N LEU A 89 -10.33 -0.95 1.12
CA LEU A 89 -11.42 -1.17 0.17
C LEU A 89 -11.12 -2.49 -0.55
N LEU A 90 -11.98 -3.48 -0.38
CA LEU A 90 -11.94 -4.71 -1.19
C LEU A 90 -12.81 -4.54 -2.42
N LEU A 91 -12.28 -4.92 -3.56
CA LEU A 91 -12.99 -4.92 -4.84
C LEU A 91 -13.20 -6.36 -5.32
N ALA A 92 -14.40 -6.65 -5.80
CA ALA A 92 -14.73 -7.90 -6.49
C ALA A 92 -15.62 -7.57 -7.68
N ASP A 93 -15.36 -8.16 -8.83
CA ASP A 93 -16.16 -8.00 -10.05
C ASP A 93 -16.43 -6.52 -10.43
N GLY A 94 -15.46 -5.64 -10.21
CA GLY A 94 -15.57 -4.22 -10.49
C GLY A 94 -16.41 -3.42 -9.47
N HIS A 95 -16.81 -4.02 -8.36
CA HIS A 95 -17.63 -3.38 -7.32
C HIS A 95 -16.90 -3.37 -5.98
N ALA A 96 -17.29 -2.42 -5.12
CA ALA A 96 -16.83 -2.39 -3.73
C ALA A 96 -17.52 -3.50 -2.92
N ALA A 97 -16.75 -4.52 -2.54
CA ALA A 97 -17.25 -5.64 -1.73
C ALA A 97 -17.28 -5.29 -0.24
N ALA A 98 -16.26 -4.58 0.26
CA ALA A 98 -16.19 -4.11 1.65
C ALA A 98 -15.31 -2.87 1.75
N CYS A 99 -15.65 -1.95 2.67
CA CYS A 99 -14.86 -0.75 2.96
C CYS A 99 -14.91 -0.43 4.46
N GLY A 100 -13.75 -0.23 5.09
CA GLY A 100 -13.67 0.05 6.53
C GLY A 100 -12.25 -0.03 7.05
N THR A 101 -12.10 -0.17 8.35
CA THR A 101 -10.83 -0.49 9.00
C THR A 101 -10.37 -1.91 8.63
N PRO A 102 -9.08 -2.23 8.76
CA PRO A 102 -8.62 -3.59 8.49
C PRO A 102 -9.40 -4.68 9.23
N ALA A 103 -9.76 -4.45 10.49
CA ALA A 103 -10.52 -5.42 11.29
C ALA A 103 -11.97 -5.61 10.81
N GLU A 104 -12.61 -4.56 10.29
CA GLU A 104 -13.97 -4.64 9.74
C GLU A 104 -14.00 -5.31 8.37
N VAL A 105 -12.96 -5.10 7.57
CA VAL A 105 -12.89 -5.54 6.17
C VAL A 105 -12.35 -6.94 6.02
N LEU A 106 -11.27 -7.29 6.76
CA LEU A 106 -10.61 -8.60 6.67
C LEU A 106 -11.32 -9.63 7.54
N THR A 107 -12.48 -10.05 7.09
CA THR A 107 -13.26 -11.16 7.68
C THR A 107 -13.16 -12.40 6.79
N ALA A 108 -13.31 -13.59 7.37
CA ALA A 108 -13.31 -14.83 6.60
C ALA A 108 -14.36 -14.82 5.48
N ALA A 109 -15.54 -14.23 5.74
CA ALA A 109 -16.61 -14.14 4.76
C ALA A 109 -16.24 -13.21 3.58
N ASN A 110 -15.72 -12.00 3.85
CA ASN A 110 -15.30 -11.06 2.81
C ASN A 110 -14.16 -11.63 1.97
N LEU A 111 -13.18 -12.26 2.62
CA LEU A 111 -12.03 -12.85 1.93
C LEU A 111 -12.45 -14.04 1.05
N ALA A 112 -13.33 -14.92 1.54
CA ALA A 112 -13.87 -16.01 0.73
C ALA A 112 -14.66 -15.50 -0.47
N HIS A 113 -15.45 -14.44 -0.30
CA HIS A 113 -16.20 -13.80 -1.39
C HIS A 113 -15.27 -13.20 -2.46
N VAL A 114 -14.23 -12.46 -2.04
CA VAL A 114 -13.36 -11.72 -2.97
C VAL A 114 -12.34 -12.63 -3.66
N TYR A 115 -11.73 -13.57 -2.90
CA TYR A 115 -10.65 -14.41 -3.42
C TYR A 115 -11.10 -15.80 -3.84
N GLY A 116 -12.35 -16.20 -3.53
CA GLY A 116 -12.85 -17.55 -3.83
C GLY A 116 -12.16 -18.67 -3.02
N LEU A 117 -11.46 -18.32 -1.95
CA LEU A 117 -10.67 -19.23 -1.11
C LEU A 117 -11.06 -19.10 0.36
N PRO A 118 -11.10 -20.21 1.13
CA PRO A 118 -11.26 -20.12 2.57
C PRO A 118 -10.09 -19.36 3.19
N ALA A 119 -10.39 -18.56 4.20
CA ALA A 119 -9.38 -17.79 4.92
C ALA A 119 -9.64 -17.82 6.42
N THR A 120 -8.56 -17.96 7.18
CA THR A 120 -8.57 -17.79 8.64
C THR A 120 -8.01 -16.43 8.98
N VAL A 121 -8.74 -15.68 9.81
CA VAL A 121 -8.32 -14.36 10.30
C VAL A 121 -8.05 -14.47 11.79
N MET A 122 -6.85 -14.10 12.20
CA MET A 122 -6.39 -14.14 13.59
C MET A 122 -5.72 -12.83 13.98
N ALA A 123 -5.44 -12.61 15.25
CA ALA A 123 -4.60 -11.50 15.69
C ALA A 123 -3.16 -11.72 15.19
N SER A 124 -2.53 -10.65 14.69
CA SER A 124 -1.13 -10.73 14.26
C SER A 124 -0.22 -11.12 15.43
N PRO A 125 0.66 -12.12 15.27
CA PRO A 125 1.61 -12.51 16.31
C PRO A 125 2.69 -11.48 16.57
N VAL A 126 2.85 -10.48 15.68
CA VAL A 126 3.94 -9.49 15.71
C VAL A 126 3.41 -8.07 15.94
N HIS A 127 2.16 -7.79 15.55
CA HIS A 127 1.59 -6.43 15.57
C HIS A 127 0.26 -6.44 16.30
N ALA A 128 0.25 -5.95 17.55
CA ALA A 128 -0.97 -5.88 18.35
C ALA A 128 -2.08 -5.07 17.65
N GLY A 129 -3.30 -5.59 17.65
CA GLY A 129 -4.48 -4.95 17.07
C GLY A 129 -4.57 -5.01 15.54
N VAL A 130 -3.61 -5.66 14.86
CA VAL A 130 -3.64 -5.83 13.40
C VAL A 130 -4.16 -7.24 13.09
N PRO A 131 -5.15 -7.41 12.20
CA PRO A 131 -5.55 -8.74 11.73
C PRO A 131 -4.46 -9.37 10.85
N PHE A 132 -4.35 -10.68 10.92
CA PHE A 132 -3.45 -11.49 10.11
C PHE A 132 -4.25 -12.58 9.40
N VAL A 133 -4.08 -12.66 8.08
CA VAL A 133 -4.84 -13.56 7.20
C VAL A 133 -3.97 -14.71 6.76
N VAL A 134 -4.52 -15.92 6.84
CA VAL A 134 -3.95 -17.15 6.28
C VAL A 134 -4.99 -17.74 5.33
N PHE A 135 -4.62 -17.93 4.08
CA PHE A 135 -5.44 -18.61 3.08
C PHE A 135 -5.15 -20.11 3.07
N GLY A 136 -6.19 -20.92 2.87
CA GLY A 136 -6.07 -22.38 2.80
C GLY A 136 -7.10 -23.10 3.63
#